data_e1e220a78fd5c4063537a2756730f499
#
_entry.id   e1e220a78fd5c4063537a2756730f499
#
_cell.length_a   1.000
_cell.length_b   1.000
_cell.length_c   1.000
_cell.angle_alpha   90.00
_cell.angle_beta   90.00
_cell.angle_gamma   90.00
#
_symmetry.space_group_name_H-M   'P 1'
#
loop_
_entity.id
_entity.type
_entity.pdbx_description
1 polymer ?
#
loop_
_entity_poly.entity_id
_entity_poly.type
_entity_poly.pdbx_seq_one_letter_code
_entity_poly.pdbx_strand_id
1 'polypeptide(L)'
;GDVYKRQTQYYCCGEEMYPQFLEDLKTAKSYIFLEYFIAEPGKMLDAIVEILAQKAKEGVDVRFMYDGIGCIQTLPNKYYCYLQEKGIKCACFQPFRPLMSIIQNNRDHRKITVIDGKVAYTGGMNLADEYINARVRFGYWKDAAIRLTGECVWSFTSMFLELWDYILKIESDYTFYRATSMEKHRLQEKIHADEKGFVQPYTDSPLDHEDVGENVYLNIISRAKKYLYIFTPYLIIGSEMRTALVNAAKSGVDVRLVVPGIPDKKLVYFLTQSNFPYLIKNGVKIYTYTPGFIHAKCFVSDDVQATVGTVNMDYRSLCLHFECGVWMYRTRAVLQVKEDALKTFAESHEVTLEEFQRKSFLVRTFMGALKLFAPLL
;
A
#
# COMPACT_ATOMS: atom_id res chain seq x y z
N GLY A 1 -3.21 6.38 -17.31
CA GLY A 1 -3.88 7.17 -16.27
C GLY A 1 -3.58 8.65 -16.40
N ASP A 2 -4.49 9.49 -15.96
CA ASP A 2 -4.33 10.93 -16.02
C ASP A 2 -3.26 11.41 -15.03
N VAL A 3 -2.52 12.44 -15.41
CA VAL A 3 -1.48 13.06 -14.58
C VAL A 3 -2.00 14.40 -14.06
N TYR A 4 -1.97 14.58 -12.74
CA TYR A 4 -2.60 15.71 -12.08
C TYR A 4 -1.59 16.62 -11.37
N LYS A 5 -1.85 17.92 -11.31
CA LYS A 5 -1.15 18.90 -10.46
C LYS A 5 -1.89 18.98 -9.13
N ARG A 6 -1.28 18.51 -7.99
CA ARG A 6 -2.03 18.48 -6.72
C ARG A 6 -1.15 18.33 -5.48
N GLN A 7 -1.79 18.52 -4.31
CA GLN A 7 -1.13 18.40 -3.04
C GLN A 7 -1.01 16.95 -2.59
N THR A 8 0.18 16.63 -2.13
CA THR A 8 0.53 15.36 -1.54
C THR A 8 1.02 15.57 -0.11
N GLN A 9 0.56 14.77 0.83
CA GLN A 9 1.07 14.73 2.20
C GLN A 9 1.45 13.29 2.54
N TYR A 10 2.73 13.07 2.73
CA TYR A 10 3.27 11.79 3.12
C TYR A 10 3.26 11.65 4.64
N TYR A 11 2.92 10.47 5.13
CA TYR A 11 3.01 10.07 6.53
C TYR A 11 3.93 8.86 6.64
N CYS A 12 4.94 8.96 7.48
CA CYS A 12 5.93 7.91 7.67
C CYS A 12 5.53 6.84 8.68
N CYS A 13 4.41 7.04 9.39
CA CYS A 13 3.85 6.09 10.35
C CYS A 13 2.34 6.33 10.57
N GLY A 14 1.69 5.33 11.19
CA GLY A 14 0.25 5.41 11.45
C GLY A 14 -0.13 6.42 12.52
N GLU A 15 0.73 6.62 13.51
CA GLU A 15 0.50 7.58 14.59
C GLU A 15 0.38 9.02 14.06
N GLU A 16 1.14 9.35 13.02
CA GLU A 16 1.05 10.66 12.38
C GLU A 16 -0.18 10.78 11.45
N MET A 17 -0.51 9.71 10.75
CA MET A 17 -1.62 9.69 9.79
C MET A 17 -2.98 9.69 10.49
N TYR A 18 -3.15 8.89 11.53
CA TYR A 18 -4.44 8.55 12.11
C TYR A 18 -5.23 9.75 12.66
N PRO A 19 -4.63 10.72 13.40
CA PRO A 19 -5.37 11.90 13.85
C PRO A 19 -5.96 12.71 12.69
N GLN A 20 -5.17 12.98 11.65
CA GLN A 20 -5.64 13.72 10.48
C GLN A 20 -6.72 12.94 9.70
N PHE A 21 -6.57 11.62 9.62
CA PHE A 21 -7.55 10.74 8.98
C PHE A 21 -8.93 10.84 9.66
N LEU A 22 -8.98 10.80 11.00
CA LEU A 22 -10.22 10.97 11.75
C LEU A 22 -10.85 12.36 11.54
N GLU A 23 -10.03 13.40 11.52
CA GLU A 23 -10.53 14.76 11.27
C GLU A 23 -11.11 14.89 9.85
N ASP A 24 -10.42 14.35 8.85
CA ASP A 24 -10.93 14.38 7.47
C ASP A 24 -12.26 13.62 7.34
N LEU A 25 -12.42 12.46 7.97
CA LEU A 25 -13.70 11.72 7.99
C LEU A 25 -14.85 12.55 8.57
N LYS A 26 -14.60 13.31 9.63
CA LYS A 26 -15.62 14.21 10.25
C LYS A 26 -16.06 15.32 9.31
N THR A 27 -15.24 15.73 8.34
CA THR A 27 -15.58 16.81 7.39
C THR A 27 -16.54 16.39 6.29
N ALA A 28 -16.78 15.10 6.10
CA ALA A 28 -17.61 14.56 5.03
C ALA A 28 -19.04 15.12 5.04
N LYS A 29 -19.54 15.44 3.82
CA LYS A 29 -20.89 15.99 3.60
C LYS A 29 -21.68 15.23 2.54
N SER A 30 -21.02 14.49 1.65
CA SER A 30 -21.66 13.82 0.52
C SER A 30 -21.43 12.32 0.56
N TYR A 31 -20.18 11.88 0.63
CA TYR A 31 -19.87 10.45 0.67
C TYR A 31 -18.54 10.14 1.33
N ILE A 32 -18.44 8.93 1.90
CA ILE A 32 -17.22 8.32 2.41
C ILE A 32 -17.15 6.89 1.87
N PHE A 33 -16.05 6.57 1.19
CA PHE A 33 -15.77 5.22 0.71
C PHE A 33 -14.52 4.68 1.37
N LEU A 34 -14.61 3.48 1.93
CA LEU A 34 -13.47 2.76 2.52
C LEU A 34 -13.34 1.37 1.88
N GLU A 35 -12.13 1.01 1.50
CA GLU A 35 -11.76 -0.28 0.92
C GLU A 35 -10.48 -0.75 1.56
N TYR A 36 -10.51 -1.89 2.27
CA TYR A 36 -9.38 -2.37 3.03
C TYR A 36 -9.24 -3.88 3.01
N PHE A 37 -8.00 -4.37 2.90
CA PHE A 37 -7.70 -5.79 2.95
C PHE A 37 -7.92 -6.39 4.33
N ILE A 38 -7.49 -5.70 5.40
CA ILE A 38 -7.69 -6.10 6.79
C ILE A 38 -8.44 -5.00 7.54
N ALA A 39 -9.46 -5.42 8.29
CA ALA A 39 -10.11 -4.64 9.33
C ALA A 39 -10.19 -5.49 10.59
N GLU A 40 -9.89 -4.91 11.75
CA GLU A 40 -9.93 -5.59 13.04
C GLU A 40 -10.51 -4.66 14.10
N PRO A 41 -11.57 -5.05 14.84
CA PRO A 41 -12.11 -4.27 15.95
C PRO A 41 -11.02 -3.94 16.97
N GLY A 42 -11.01 -2.71 17.42
CA GLY A 42 -10.02 -2.18 18.34
C GLY A 42 -10.04 -0.66 18.33
N LYS A 43 -9.08 -0.02 18.99
CA LYS A 43 -9.02 1.43 19.13
C LYS A 43 -9.13 2.19 17.80
N MET A 44 -8.43 1.68 16.75
CA MET A 44 -8.43 2.32 15.45
C MET A 44 -9.77 2.19 14.73
N LEU A 45 -10.23 0.93 14.51
CA LEU A 45 -11.43 0.67 13.72
C LEU A 45 -12.70 1.16 14.43
N ASP A 46 -12.80 0.99 15.74
CA ASP A 46 -14.02 1.37 16.48
C ASP A 46 -14.26 2.88 16.43
N ALA A 47 -13.21 3.69 16.60
CA ALA A 47 -13.32 5.14 16.45
C ALA A 47 -13.69 5.58 15.01
N ILE A 48 -13.18 4.88 14.00
CA ILE A 48 -13.57 5.10 12.59
C ILE A 48 -15.05 4.78 12.42
N VAL A 49 -15.51 3.61 12.88
CA VAL A 49 -16.90 3.15 12.73
C VAL A 49 -17.88 4.09 13.45
N GLU A 50 -17.50 4.65 14.61
CA GLU A 50 -18.32 5.66 15.30
C GLU A 50 -18.54 6.92 14.43
N ILE A 51 -17.46 7.44 13.81
CA ILE A 51 -17.58 8.59 12.90
C ILE A 51 -18.42 8.23 11.67
N LEU A 52 -18.17 7.05 11.07
CA LEU A 52 -18.93 6.59 9.90
C LEU A 52 -20.43 6.46 10.21
N ALA A 53 -20.79 5.89 11.37
CA ALA A 53 -22.17 5.76 11.81
C ALA A 53 -22.84 7.13 12.03
N GLN A 54 -22.11 8.08 12.61
CA GLN A 54 -22.61 9.45 12.78
C GLN A 54 -22.84 10.10 11.41
N LYS A 55 -21.91 9.97 10.47
CA LYS A 55 -22.02 10.50 9.10
C LYS A 55 -23.17 9.85 8.31
N ALA A 56 -23.39 8.56 8.46
CA ALA A 56 -24.54 7.87 7.86
C ALA A 56 -25.87 8.43 8.39
N LYS A 57 -25.98 8.71 9.70
CA LYS A 57 -27.17 9.37 10.29
C LYS A 57 -27.37 10.80 9.77
N GLU A 58 -26.29 11.49 9.40
CA GLU A 58 -26.33 12.83 8.79
C GLU A 58 -26.72 12.80 7.29
N GLY A 59 -26.93 11.59 6.72
CA GLY A 59 -27.33 11.41 5.31
C GLY A 59 -26.15 11.30 4.33
N VAL A 60 -24.93 11.16 4.83
CA VAL A 60 -23.73 10.91 4.00
C VAL A 60 -23.80 9.47 3.44
N ASP A 61 -23.47 9.28 2.15
CA ASP A 61 -23.37 7.93 1.55
C ASP A 61 -22.07 7.26 2.04
N VAL A 62 -22.19 6.43 3.08
CA VAL A 62 -21.06 5.72 3.66
C VAL A 62 -21.02 4.28 3.16
N ARG A 63 -19.91 3.92 2.47
CA ARG A 63 -19.66 2.58 1.94
C ARG A 63 -18.36 2.01 2.49
N PHE A 64 -18.44 0.79 3.00
CA PHE A 64 -17.28 0.05 3.53
C PHE A 64 -17.14 -1.29 2.81
N MET A 65 -15.99 -1.49 2.18
CA MET A 65 -15.64 -2.73 1.50
C MET A 65 -14.41 -3.37 2.15
N TYR A 66 -14.45 -4.69 2.34
CA TYR A 66 -13.31 -5.43 2.89
C TYR A 66 -13.11 -6.78 2.21
N ASP A 67 -11.87 -7.27 2.25
CA ASP A 67 -11.53 -8.57 1.69
C ASP A 67 -11.95 -9.72 2.61
N GLY A 68 -12.61 -10.74 2.04
CA GLY A 68 -13.17 -11.84 2.83
C GLY A 68 -12.13 -12.77 3.43
N ILE A 69 -10.95 -12.98 2.80
CA ILE A 69 -9.86 -13.78 3.37
C ILE A 69 -8.97 -12.91 4.28
N GLY A 70 -8.69 -11.67 3.88
CA GLY A 70 -7.93 -10.74 4.72
C GLY A 70 -8.55 -10.52 6.09
N CYS A 71 -9.88 -10.54 6.16
CA CYS A 71 -10.63 -10.31 7.39
C CYS A 71 -11.15 -11.59 8.07
N ILE A 72 -10.88 -12.79 7.54
CA ILE A 72 -11.46 -14.04 8.08
C ILE A 72 -11.12 -14.33 9.55
N GLN A 73 -9.93 -13.91 9.98
CA GLN A 73 -9.46 -14.12 11.36
C GLN A 73 -9.59 -12.88 12.24
N THR A 74 -9.93 -11.73 11.66
CA THR A 74 -9.88 -10.44 12.35
C THR A 74 -11.27 -9.86 12.60
N LEU A 75 -12.22 -10.08 11.69
CA LEU A 75 -13.59 -9.62 11.88
C LEU A 75 -14.49 -10.71 12.48
N PRO A 76 -15.38 -10.35 13.41
CA PRO A 76 -16.43 -11.24 13.88
C PRO A 76 -17.35 -11.72 12.75
N ASN A 77 -17.91 -12.92 12.91
CA ASN A 77 -18.90 -13.42 11.96
C ASN A 77 -20.04 -12.41 11.77
N LYS A 78 -20.43 -12.18 10.50
CA LYS A 78 -21.49 -11.23 10.13
C LYS A 78 -21.23 -9.78 10.56
N TYR A 79 -19.96 -9.37 10.63
CA TYR A 79 -19.61 -7.97 10.95
C TYR A 79 -20.28 -6.96 10.00
N TYR A 80 -20.57 -7.38 8.76
CA TYR A 80 -21.34 -6.56 7.82
C TYR A 80 -22.75 -6.21 8.33
N CYS A 81 -23.42 -7.12 9.06
CA CYS A 81 -24.71 -6.81 9.66
C CYS A 81 -24.60 -5.69 10.71
N TYR A 82 -23.57 -5.78 11.56
CA TYR A 82 -23.27 -4.72 12.55
C TYR A 82 -23.06 -3.35 11.90
N LEU A 83 -22.33 -3.29 10.77
CA LEU A 83 -22.14 -2.05 10.03
C LEU A 83 -23.44 -1.56 9.39
N GLN A 84 -24.25 -2.44 8.83
CA GLN A 84 -25.54 -2.11 8.22
C GLN A 84 -26.55 -1.58 9.26
N GLU A 85 -26.59 -2.15 10.46
CA GLU A 85 -27.41 -1.66 11.58
C GLU A 85 -27.03 -0.21 11.97
N LYS A 86 -25.79 0.20 11.72
CA LYS A 86 -25.32 1.57 11.92
C LYS A 86 -25.56 2.49 10.71
N GLY A 87 -26.23 2.01 9.66
CA GLY A 87 -26.50 2.76 8.45
C GLY A 87 -25.34 2.79 7.44
N ILE A 88 -24.28 2.00 7.67
CA ILE A 88 -23.12 1.92 6.79
C ILE A 88 -23.37 0.81 5.75
N LYS A 89 -23.38 1.15 4.45
CA LYS A 89 -23.44 0.16 3.38
C LYS A 89 -22.15 -0.65 3.37
N CYS A 90 -22.27 -1.99 3.34
CA CYS A 90 -21.10 -2.86 3.46
C CYS A 90 -21.10 -3.95 2.39
N ALA A 91 -19.92 -4.19 1.80
CA ALA A 91 -19.65 -5.27 0.85
C ALA A 91 -18.41 -6.07 1.26
N CYS A 92 -18.45 -7.39 1.03
CA CYS A 92 -17.31 -8.29 1.26
C CYS A 92 -16.81 -8.80 -0.09
N PHE A 93 -15.55 -8.48 -0.41
CA PHE A 93 -14.91 -9.00 -1.61
C PHE A 93 -14.55 -10.47 -1.43
N GLN A 94 -15.04 -11.34 -2.31
CA GLN A 94 -14.77 -12.77 -2.37
C GLN A 94 -14.72 -13.43 -0.97
N PRO A 95 -15.87 -13.57 -0.27
CA PRO A 95 -15.93 -14.27 1.01
C PRO A 95 -15.37 -15.68 0.87
N PHE A 96 -14.69 -16.16 1.92
CA PHE A 96 -14.11 -17.51 1.93
C PHE A 96 -15.17 -18.57 1.63
N ARG A 97 -14.91 -19.39 0.63
CA ARG A 97 -15.70 -20.59 0.29
C ARG A 97 -14.77 -21.79 0.29
N PRO A 98 -15.12 -22.91 0.96
CA PRO A 98 -14.24 -24.08 1.07
C PRO A 98 -14.17 -24.91 -0.24
N LEU A 99 -14.11 -24.24 -1.39
CA LEU A 99 -13.91 -24.84 -2.70
C LEU A 99 -12.55 -24.39 -3.24
N MET A 100 -11.73 -25.34 -3.69
CA MET A 100 -10.46 -25.04 -4.34
C MET A 100 -10.75 -24.39 -5.70
N SER A 101 -10.69 -23.08 -5.74
CA SER A 101 -10.78 -22.28 -6.97
C SER A 101 -9.58 -21.38 -7.10
N ILE A 102 -8.95 -21.38 -8.28
CA ILE A 102 -7.82 -20.49 -8.61
C ILE A 102 -8.23 -19.01 -8.42
N ILE A 103 -9.49 -18.69 -8.70
CA ILE A 103 -10.07 -17.35 -8.54
C ILE A 103 -10.01 -16.85 -7.08
N GLN A 104 -10.01 -17.75 -6.09
CA GLN A 104 -9.86 -17.34 -4.68
C GLN A 104 -8.46 -16.81 -4.32
N ASN A 105 -7.47 -16.99 -5.18
CA ASN A 105 -6.14 -16.41 -5.01
C ASN A 105 -6.11 -14.90 -5.35
N ASN A 106 -7.07 -14.42 -6.15
CA ASN A 106 -7.18 -13.01 -6.45
C ASN A 106 -7.79 -12.30 -5.25
N ARG A 107 -7.02 -11.45 -4.58
CA ARG A 107 -7.46 -10.73 -3.38
C ARG A 107 -7.48 -9.23 -3.62
N ASP A 108 -8.40 -8.56 -2.95
CA ASP A 108 -8.40 -7.10 -2.91
C ASP A 108 -7.44 -6.62 -1.81
N HIS A 109 -6.20 -6.33 -2.23
CA HIS A 109 -5.15 -5.86 -1.32
C HIS A 109 -5.04 -4.34 -1.29
N ARG A 110 -5.94 -3.62 -1.93
CA ARG A 110 -5.99 -2.16 -1.92
C ARG A 110 -6.36 -1.62 -0.54
N LYS A 111 -5.92 -0.41 -0.24
CA LYS A 111 -6.29 0.37 0.93
C LYS A 111 -6.63 1.75 0.44
N ILE A 112 -7.90 2.01 0.34
CA ILE A 112 -8.44 3.26 -0.22
C ILE A 112 -9.42 3.87 0.76
N THR A 113 -9.27 5.15 1.04
CA THR A 113 -10.33 5.97 1.62
C THR A 113 -10.54 7.18 0.76
N VAL A 114 -11.79 7.46 0.43
CA VAL A 114 -12.19 8.65 -0.32
C VAL A 114 -13.25 9.40 0.47
N ILE A 115 -13.09 10.72 0.58
CA ILE A 115 -13.99 11.60 1.30
C ILE A 115 -14.44 12.72 0.37
N ASP A 116 -15.73 12.74 0.03
CA ASP A 116 -16.38 13.75 -0.81
C ASP A 116 -15.70 14.01 -2.17
N GLY A 117 -14.85 13.09 -2.67
CA GLY A 117 -14.01 13.35 -3.84
C GLY A 117 -12.99 14.48 -3.66
N LYS A 118 -12.75 14.93 -2.44
CA LYS A 118 -11.80 16.00 -2.09
C LYS A 118 -10.50 15.47 -1.55
N VAL A 119 -10.59 14.42 -0.75
CA VAL A 119 -9.45 13.81 -0.06
C VAL A 119 -9.45 12.31 -0.36
N ALA A 120 -8.28 11.77 -0.67
CA ALA A 120 -8.07 10.34 -0.71
C ALA A 120 -6.85 9.96 0.12
N TYR A 121 -6.89 8.74 0.67
CA TYR A 121 -5.77 8.09 1.35
C TYR A 121 -5.49 6.74 0.69
N THR A 122 -4.20 6.43 0.54
CA THR A 122 -3.72 5.09 0.22
C THR A 122 -2.35 4.86 0.85
N GLY A 123 -1.86 3.62 0.81
CA GLY A 123 -0.58 3.21 1.37
C GLY A 123 -0.60 1.79 1.89
N GLY A 124 0.35 1.42 2.74
CA GLY A 124 0.45 0.07 3.30
C GLY A 124 -0.53 -0.22 4.43
N MET A 125 -1.08 0.81 5.09
CA MET A 125 -1.83 0.70 6.35
C MET A 125 -3.21 0.07 6.18
N ASN A 126 -3.51 -0.96 6.98
CA ASN A 126 -4.85 -1.50 7.17
C ASN A 126 -5.52 -0.86 8.42
N LEU A 127 -6.74 -1.30 8.73
CA LEU A 127 -7.53 -0.79 9.85
C LEU A 127 -7.41 -1.74 11.05
N ALA A 128 -6.27 -1.73 11.73
CA ALA A 128 -6.02 -2.49 12.95
C ALA A 128 -5.01 -1.76 13.84
N ASP A 129 -5.03 -2.07 15.13
CA ASP A 129 -4.30 -1.33 16.17
C ASP A 129 -2.77 -1.38 16.03
N GLU A 130 -2.20 -2.43 15.42
CA GLU A 130 -0.77 -2.49 15.16
C GLU A 130 -0.30 -1.42 14.16
N TYR A 131 -1.14 -1.02 13.20
CA TYR A 131 -0.77 0.00 12.19
C TYR A 131 -0.61 1.40 12.77
N ILE A 132 -1.19 1.65 13.95
CA ILE A 132 -1.02 2.90 14.71
C ILE A 132 -0.20 2.67 15.99
N ASN A 133 0.51 1.55 16.11
CA ASN A 133 1.29 1.13 17.28
C ASN A 133 0.54 1.18 18.62
N ALA A 134 -0.81 1.13 18.59
CA ALA A 134 -1.63 0.96 19.78
C ALA A 134 -1.57 -0.47 20.34
N ARG A 135 -1.10 -1.41 19.54
CA ARG A 135 -0.82 -2.80 19.89
C ARG A 135 0.54 -3.22 19.34
N VAL A 136 1.43 -3.74 20.18
CA VAL A 136 2.71 -4.30 19.75
C VAL A 136 2.52 -5.73 19.26
N ARG A 137 2.89 -6.02 18.00
CA ARG A 137 2.76 -7.36 17.41
C ARG A 137 4.10 -7.94 16.97
N PHE A 138 4.91 -7.18 16.24
CA PHE A 138 6.25 -7.58 15.74
C PHE A 138 7.27 -6.44 15.97
N GLY A 139 7.37 -5.97 17.22
CA GLY A 139 8.11 -4.76 17.54
C GLY A 139 7.35 -3.50 17.08
N TYR A 140 8.07 -2.44 16.75
CA TYR A 140 7.49 -1.24 16.18
C TYR A 140 7.00 -1.52 14.75
N TRP A 141 5.75 -1.18 14.47
CA TRP A 141 5.16 -1.34 13.14
C TRP A 141 5.35 -0.07 12.33
N LYS A 142 6.26 -0.12 11.36
CA LYS A 142 6.51 0.98 10.44
C LYS A 142 5.73 0.79 9.15
N ASP A 143 4.87 1.72 8.85
CA ASP A 143 4.12 1.74 7.59
C ASP A 143 4.05 3.15 7.03
N ALA A 144 3.60 3.31 5.80
CA ALA A 144 3.48 4.59 5.14
C ALA A 144 2.09 4.79 4.54
N ALA A 145 1.65 6.04 4.53
CA ALA A 145 0.45 6.45 3.82
C ALA A 145 0.68 7.76 3.07
N ILE A 146 -0.14 7.99 2.06
CA ILE A 146 -0.20 9.27 1.35
C ILE A 146 -1.63 9.79 1.34
N ARG A 147 -1.79 11.05 1.72
CA ARG A 147 -3.01 11.84 1.61
C ARG A 147 -2.93 12.70 0.36
N LEU A 148 -3.97 12.66 -0.42
CA LEU A 148 -4.09 13.35 -1.69
C LEU A 148 -5.28 14.30 -1.68
N THR A 149 -5.15 15.43 -2.36
CA THR A 149 -6.26 16.34 -2.62
C THR A 149 -6.28 16.75 -4.09
N GLY A 150 -7.43 17.16 -4.58
CA GLY A 150 -7.59 17.63 -5.94
C GLY A 150 -8.11 16.56 -6.90
N GLU A 151 -7.96 16.76 -8.22
CA GLU A 151 -8.58 15.92 -9.26
C GLU A 151 -8.12 14.47 -9.21
N CYS A 152 -6.90 14.19 -8.76
CA CYS A 152 -6.39 12.82 -8.62
C CYS A 152 -7.24 11.94 -7.67
N VAL A 153 -8.03 12.55 -6.77
CA VAL A 153 -8.97 11.84 -5.89
C VAL A 153 -10.04 11.12 -6.70
N TRP A 154 -10.38 11.63 -7.88
CA TRP A 154 -11.34 10.98 -8.77
C TRP A 154 -10.90 9.58 -9.19
N SER A 155 -9.61 9.36 -9.45
CA SER A 155 -9.09 8.03 -9.78
C SER A 155 -9.37 7.01 -8.67
N PHE A 156 -9.22 7.39 -7.40
CA PHE A 156 -9.56 6.51 -6.28
C PHE A 156 -11.06 6.32 -6.10
N THR A 157 -11.85 7.34 -6.41
CA THR A 157 -13.32 7.22 -6.40
C THR A 157 -13.78 6.22 -7.44
N SER A 158 -13.26 6.28 -8.68
CA SER A 158 -13.60 5.33 -9.74
C SER A 158 -13.12 3.92 -9.43
N MET A 159 -11.88 3.74 -8.93
CA MET A 159 -11.36 2.44 -8.50
C MET A 159 -12.26 1.76 -7.48
N PHE A 160 -12.73 2.52 -6.48
CA PHE A 160 -13.66 1.99 -5.47
C PHE A 160 -15.00 1.61 -6.10
N LEU A 161 -15.59 2.50 -6.91
CA LEU A 161 -16.92 2.27 -7.51
C LEU A 161 -16.92 1.07 -8.45
N GLU A 162 -15.89 0.91 -9.27
CA GLU A 162 -15.74 -0.24 -10.18
C GLU A 162 -15.82 -1.58 -9.44
N LEU A 163 -15.07 -1.73 -8.35
CA LEU A 163 -15.08 -2.97 -7.57
C LEU A 163 -16.37 -3.13 -6.75
N TRP A 164 -16.89 -2.03 -6.21
CA TRP A 164 -18.18 -2.01 -5.50
C TRP A 164 -19.32 -2.49 -6.39
N ASP A 165 -19.42 -1.94 -7.59
CA ASP A 165 -20.46 -2.27 -8.58
C ASP A 165 -20.32 -3.72 -9.07
N TYR A 166 -19.08 -4.17 -9.29
CA TYR A 166 -18.79 -5.56 -9.65
C TYR A 166 -19.26 -6.56 -8.58
N ILE A 167 -18.98 -6.27 -7.30
CA ILE A 167 -19.37 -7.16 -6.19
C ILE A 167 -20.89 -7.22 -6.01
N LEU A 168 -21.55 -6.08 -6.03
CA LEU A 168 -22.98 -5.96 -5.76
C LEU A 168 -23.86 -6.13 -7.01
N LYS A 169 -23.23 -6.17 -8.19
CA LYS A 169 -23.92 -6.24 -9.50
C LYS A 169 -24.92 -5.10 -9.69
N ILE A 170 -24.47 -3.89 -9.40
CA ILE A 170 -25.22 -2.64 -9.57
C ILE A 170 -24.44 -1.70 -10.47
N GLU A 171 -25.07 -0.61 -10.88
CA GLU A 171 -24.44 0.52 -11.57
C GLU A 171 -24.56 1.76 -10.69
N SER A 172 -23.41 2.31 -10.25
CA SER A 172 -23.35 3.57 -9.51
C SER A 172 -23.41 4.76 -10.47
N ASP A 173 -23.99 5.87 -10.03
CA ASP A 173 -23.99 7.10 -10.82
C ASP A 173 -22.63 7.82 -10.74
N TYR A 174 -21.71 7.45 -11.61
CA TYR A 174 -20.37 8.08 -11.71
C TYR A 174 -20.46 9.58 -11.98
N THR A 175 -21.50 10.03 -12.69
CA THR A 175 -21.68 11.44 -13.00
C THR A 175 -21.94 12.26 -11.75
N PHE A 176 -22.77 11.73 -10.84
CA PHE A 176 -23.05 12.36 -9.55
C PHE A 176 -21.76 12.52 -8.71
N TYR A 177 -20.97 11.44 -8.57
CA TYR A 177 -19.73 11.49 -7.76
C TYR A 177 -18.67 12.38 -8.40
N ARG A 178 -18.56 12.38 -9.73
CA ARG A 178 -17.64 13.26 -10.46
C ARG A 178 -18.02 14.73 -10.36
N ALA A 179 -19.30 15.05 -10.51
CA ALA A 179 -19.79 16.42 -10.35
C ALA A 179 -19.52 16.97 -8.94
N THR A 180 -19.77 16.15 -7.93
CA THR A 180 -19.48 16.48 -6.52
C THR A 180 -17.99 16.76 -6.30
N SER A 181 -17.10 15.99 -6.91
CA SER A 181 -15.65 16.20 -6.89
C SER A 181 -15.26 17.52 -7.57
N MET A 182 -15.71 17.75 -8.81
CA MET A 182 -15.31 18.90 -9.65
C MET A 182 -15.76 20.25 -9.08
N GLU A 183 -16.99 20.36 -8.58
CA GLU A 183 -17.51 21.59 -8.00
C GLU A 183 -16.65 22.08 -6.83
N LYS A 184 -16.16 21.15 -6.04
CA LYS A 184 -15.35 21.42 -4.86
C LYS A 184 -13.89 21.77 -5.19
N HIS A 185 -13.37 21.26 -6.32
CA HIS A 185 -11.99 21.56 -6.76
C HIS A 185 -11.85 22.99 -7.30
N ARG A 186 -12.84 23.53 -8.01
CA ARG A 186 -12.84 24.91 -8.49
C ARG A 186 -12.69 25.93 -7.37
N LEU A 187 -13.16 25.60 -6.16
CA LEU A 187 -13.03 26.45 -4.97
C LEU A 187 -11.64 26.36 -4.32
N GLN A 188 -10.95 25.21 -4.47
CA GLN A 188 -9.61 24.97 -3.88
C GLN A 188 -8.46 25.42 -4.80
N GLU A 189 -8.64 25.47 -6.11
CA GLU A 189 -7.59 25.87 -7.07
C GLU A 189 -6.97 27.26 -6.81
N LYS A 190 -7.72 28.15 -6.18
CA LYS A 190 -7.23 29.49 -5.82
C LYS A 190 -6.24 29.52 -4.65
N ILE A 191 -6.09 28.42 -3.91
CA ILE A 191 -5.34 28.42 -2.64
C ILE A 191 -3.93 27.82 -2.78
N HIS A 192 -3.63 27.01 -3.80
CA HIS A 192 -2.44 26.16 -3.84
C HIS A 192 -1.73 26.07 -5.20
N ALA A 193 -1.42 27.21 -5.81
CA ALA A 193 -0.76 27.31 -7.12
C ALA A 193 0.73 26.87 -7.13
N ASP A 194 1.36 26.55 -6.00
CA ASP A 194 2.82 26.49 -5.84
C ASP A 194 3.47 25.09 -5.93
N GLU A 195 2.74 23.98 -5.93
CA GLU A 195 3.37 22.67 -6.15
C GLU A 195 3.62 22.39 -7.65
N LYS A 196 4.91 22.34 -8.02
CA LYS A 196 5.39 22.16 -9.41
C LYS A 196 5.45 20.69 -9.86
N GLY A 197 4.81 19.76 -9.17
CA GLY A 197 4.90 18.34 -9.46
C GLY A 197 3.65 17.75 -10.09
N PHE A 198 3.73 16.45 -10.39
CA PHE A 198 2.63 15.67 -10.93
C PHE A 198 2.36 14.44 -10.04
N VAL A 199 1.11 14.02 -10.01
CA VAL A 199 0.64 12.83 -9.30
C VAL A 199 -0.15 11.97 -10.27
N GLN A 200 0.14 10.68 -10.29
CA GLN A 200 -0.57 9.70 -11.09
C GLN A 200 -0.97 8.51 -10.21
N PRO A 201 -2.23 8.45 -9.77
CA PRO A 201 -2.76 7.23 -9.20
C PRO A 201 -2.76 6.11 -10.22
N TYR A 202 -2.50 4.89 -9.79
CA TYR A 202 -2.59 3.69 -10.61
C TYR A 202 -3.25 2.57 -9.83
N THR A 203 -3.87 1.65 -10.56
CA THR A 203 -4.39 0.39 -10.03
C THR A 203 -3.84 -0.76 -10.84
N ASP A 204 -3.71 -1.90 -10.20
CA ASP A 204 -3.33 -3.15 -10.81
C ASP A 204 -4.47 -4.16 -10.65
N SER A 205 -4.69 -4.98 -11.65
CA SER A 205 -5.78 -5.95 -11.68
C SER A 205 -5.28 -7.29 -12.22
N PRO A 206 -5.52 -8.40 -11.53
CA PRO A 206 -5.15 -9.72 -12.04
C PRO A 206 -6.01 -10.18 -13.23
N LEU A 207 -6.93 -9.36 -13.73
CA LEU A 207 -7.92 -9.73 -14.73
C LEU A 207 -7.65 -9.18 -16.13
N ASP A 208 -6.73 -8.20 -16.28
CA ASP A 208 -6.49 -7.50 -17.54
C ASP A 208 -5.17 -7.86 -18.24
N HIS A 209 -4.36 -8.75 -17.64
CA HIS A 209 -3.07 -9.20 -18.18
C HIS A 209 -2.01 -8.09 -18.32
N GLU A 210 -2.13 -7.01 -17.55
CA GLU A 210 -1.16 -5.92 -17.52
C GLU A 210 -0.63 -5.71 -16.09
N ASP A 211 0.62 -6.06 -15.83
CA ASP A 211 1.28 -5.95 -14.52
C ASP A 211 1.69 -4.49 -14.25
N VAL A 212 0.70 -3.62 -13.99
CA VAL A 212 0.91 -2.16 -13.83
C VAL A 212 1.85 -1.87 -12.66
N GLY A 213 1.67 -2.53 -11.52
CA GLY A 213 2.50 -2.35 -10.33
C GLY A 213 3.97 -2.68 -10.59
N GLU A 214 4.26 -3.82 -11.24
CA GLU A 214 5.61 -4.21 -11.60
C GLU A 214 6.22 -3.23 -12.61
N ASN A 215 5.44 -2.81 -13.61
CA ASN A 215 5.87 -1.86 -14.63
C ASN A 215 6.22 -0.49 -14.05
N VAL A 216 5.46 0.00 -13.05
CA VAL A 216 5.79 1.23 -12.32
C VAL A 216 7.12 1.09 -11.59
N TYR A 217 7.35 -0.02 -10.91
CA TYR A 217 8.60 -0.28 -10.19
C TYR A 217 9.79 -0.40 -11.15
N LEU A 218 9.67 -1.18 -12.21
CA LEU A 218 10.71 -1.33 -13.23
C LEU A 218 11.05 0.01 -13.90
N ASN A 219 10.04 0.86 -14.13
CA ASN A 219 10.24 2.19 -14.69
C ASN A 219 11.06 3.09 -13.75
N ILE A 220 10.74 3.10 -12.43
CA ILE A 220 11.49 3.87 -11.44
C ILE A 220 12.93 3.36 -11.35
N ILE A 221 13.14 2.04 -11.28
CA ILE A 221 14.47 1.41 -11.19
C ILE A 221 15.32 1.76 -12.42
N SER A 222 14.76 1.61 -13.62
CA SER A 222 15.51 1.82 -14.87
C SER A 222 15.88 3.27 -15.13
N ARG A 223 15.16 4.21 -14.54
CA ARG A 223 15.42 5.66 -14.67
C ARG A 223 16.30 6.24 -13.57
N ALA A 224 16.58 5.49 -12.50
CA ALA A 224 17.44 5.93 -11.41
C ALA A 224 18.86 6.20 -11.90
N LYS A 225 19.46 7.32 -11.45
CA LYS A 225 20.80 7.75 -11.87
C LYS A 225 21.77 7.97 -10.71
N LYS A 226 21.27 8.38 -9.53
CA LYS A 226 22.09 8.70 -8.37
C LYS A 226 21.81 7.73 -7.23
N TYR A 227 20.53 7.57 -6.86
CA TYR A 227 20.11 6.68 -5.81
C TYR A 227 18.70 6.12 -6.06
N LEU A 228 18.46 4.96 -5.47
CA LEU A 228 17.16 4.28 -5.43
C LEU A 228 16.98 3.67 -4.04
N TYR A 229 15.99 4.14 -3.29
CA TYR A 229 15.66 3.63 -1.95
C TYR A 229 14.29 2.98 -1.96
N ILE A 230 14.20 1.79 -1.37
CA ILE A 230 13.04 0.91 -1.46
C ILE A 230 12.64 0.40 -0.07
N PHE A 231 11.36 0.50 0.26
CA PHE A 231 10.71 -0.17 1.38
C PHE A 231 9.84 -1.30 0.89
N THR A 232 9.99 -2.48 1.44
CA THR A 232 9.10 -3.61 1.16
C THR A 232 9.09 -4.60 2.31
N PRO A 233 7.90 -5.13 2.71
CA PRO A 233 7.84 -6.17 3.73
C PRO A 233 8.36 -7.52 3.23
N TYR A 234 8.28 -7.75 1.93
CA TYR A 234 8.67 -9.01 1.29
C TYR A 234 9.53 -8.74 0.06
N LEU A 235 10.55 -9.58 -0.14
CA LEU A 235 11.46 -9.48 -1.29
C LEU A 235 11.50 -10.84 -2.01
N ILE A 236 10.43 -11.15 -2.75
CA ILE A 236 10.24 -12.42 -3.49
C ILE A 236 10.02 -12.08 -4.96
N ILE A 237 11.09 -11.63 -5.61
CA ILE A 237 11.07 -11.00 -6.93
C ILE A 237 11.45 -11.97 -8.07
N GLY A 238 10.88 -11.73 -9.23
CA GLY A 238 11.20 -12.39 -10.50
C GLY A 238 12.59 -12.04 -11.04
N SER A 239 12.91 -12.62 -12.20
CA SER A 239 14.18 -12.39 -12.89
C SER A 239 14.31 -10.95 -13.39
N GLU A 240 13.21 -10.36 -13.85
CA GLU A 240 13.12 -9.02 -14.44
C GLU A 240 13.49 -7.97 -13.39
N MET A 241 12.77 -7.96 -12.28
CA MET A 241 12.99 -7.05 -11.16
C MET A 241 14.39 -7.19 -10.58
N ARG A 242 14.84 -8.45 -10.39
CA ARG A 242 16.18 -8.74 -9.89
C ARG A 242 17.27 -8.22 -10.83
N THR A 243 17.11 -8.41 -12.14
CA THR A 243 18.05 -7.93 -13.17
C THR A 243 18.06 -6.40 -13.20
N ALA A 244 16.91 -5.76 -13.13
CA ALA A 244 16.79 -4.30 -13.09
C ALA A 244 17.54 -3.69 -11.89
N LEU A 245 17.35 -4.22 -10.68
CA LEU A 245 18.03 -3.77 -9.47
C LEU A 245 19.56 -3.92 -9.57
N VAL A 246 20.03 -5.06 -10.09
CA VAL A 246 21.46 -5.32 -10.27
C VAL A 246 22.05 -4.40 -11.34
N ASN A 247 21.36 -4.18 -12.45
CA ASN A 247 21.83 -3.27 -13.49
C ASN A 247 21.93 -1.83 -12.98
N ALA A 248 20.95 -1.36 -12.21
CA ALA A 248 21.01 -0.04 -11.59
C ALA A 248 22.25 0.08 -10.66
N ALA A 249 22.47 -0.91 -9.77
CA ALA A 249 23.61 -0.90 -8.86
C ALA A 249 24.95 -0.95 -9.62
N LYS A 250 25.08 -1.79 -10.65
CA LYS A 250 26.29 -1.88 -11.49
C LYS A 250 26.53 -0.63 -12.33
N SER A 251 25.50 0.13 -12.62
CA SER A 251 25.61 1.44 -13.31
C SER A 251 26.00 2.57 -12.37
N GLY A 252 26.28 2.29 -11.07
CA GLY A 252 26.75 3.25 -10.09
C GLY A 252 25.62 3.92 -9.28
N VAL A 253 24.37 3.46 -9.39
CA VAL A 253 23.26 3.94 -8.57
C VAL A 253 23.40 3.37 -7.15
N ASP A 254 23.25 4.19 -6.11
CA ASP A 254 23.18 3.75 -4.72
C ASP A 254 21.81 3.11 -4.45
N VAL A 255 21.71 1.80 -4.68
CA VAL A 255 20.48 1.01 -4.51
C VAL A 255 20.43 0.45 -3.09
N ARG A 256 19.41 0.87 -2.32
CA ARG A 256 19.18 0.41 -0.94
C ARG A 256 17.77 -0.11 -0.76
N LEU A 257 17.64 -1.30 -0.17
CA LEU A 257 16.37 -1.88 0.20
C LEU A 257 16.30 -2.07 1.71
N VAL A 258 15.17 -1.78 2.32
CA VAL A 258 14.91 -2.15 3.72
C VAL A 258 13.74 -3.14 3.79
N VAL A 259 13.94 -4.18 4.57
CA VAL A 259 12.99 -5.26 4.86
C VAL A 259 12.80 -5.40 6.36
N PRO A 260 11.79 -6.13 6.85
CA PRO A 260 11.58 -6.31 8.29
C PRO A 260 12.78 -6.94 9.00
N GLY A 261 13.07 -6.45 10.22
CA GLY A 261 14.00 -7.10 11.13
C GLY A 261 13.31 -8.22 11.93
N ILE A 262 12.04 -8.01 12.32
CA ILE A 262 11.19 -9.01 12.97
C ILE A 262 10.11 -9.42 11.98
N PRO A 263 10.12 -10.66 11.44
CA PRO A 263 9.17 -11.09 10.41
C PRO A 263 7.81 -11.46 10.99
N ASP A 264 6.74 -11.22 10.22
CA ASP A 264 5.39 -11.70 10.49
C ASP A 264 5.22 -13.19 10.13
N LYS A 265 5.86 -13.64 9.04
CA LYS A 265 5.78 -15.00 8.48
C LYS A 265 7.19 -15.56 8.25
N LYS A 266 7.60 -16.54 9.06
CA LYS A 266 8.97 -17.09 9.01
C LYS A 266 9.34 -17.69 7.65
N LEU A 267 8.44 -18.42 6.98
CA LEU A 267 8.72 -19.03 5.67
C LEU A 267 8.93 -17.97 4.59
N VAL A 268 8.06 -16.95 4.55
CA VAL A 268 8.16 -15.81 3.62
C VAL A 268 9.46 -15.04 3.86
N TYR A 269 9.87 -14.92 5.12
CA TYR A 269 11.14 -14.26 5.46
C TYR A 269 12.37 -15.07 5.00
N PHE A 270 12.33 -16.40 5.08
CA PHE A 270 13.39 -17.23 4.50
C PHE A 270 13.49 -17.04 2.99
N LEU A 271 12.38 -16.92 2.28
CA LEU A 271 12.36 -16.60 0.86
C LEU A 271 12.94 -15.21 0.57
N THR A 272 12.52 -14.21 1.33
CA THR A 272 13.09 -12.86 1.26
C THR A 272 14.60 -12.91 1.42
N GLN A 273 15.12 -13.54 2.47
CA GLN A 273 16.56 -13.67 2.74
C GLN A 273 17.29 -14.46 1.64
N SER A 274 16.64 -15.37 0.95
CA SER A 274 17.27 -16.17 -0.11
C SER A 274 17.74 -15.33 -1.31
N ASN A 275 17.19 -14.12 -1.49
CA ASN A 275 17.58 -13.19 -2.54
C ASN A 275 18.78 -12.31 -2.15
N PHE A 276 19.10 -12.18 -0.85
CA PHE A 276 20.14 -11.30 -0.34
C PHE A 276 21.52 -11.56 -0.95
N PRO A 277 22.04 -12.81 -0.97
CA PRO A 277 23.42 -13.05 -1.42
C PRO A 277 23.66 -12.60 -2.86
N TYR A 278 22.68 -12.84 -3.74
CA TYR A 278 22.79 -12.46 -5.14
C TYR A 278 22.76 -10.92 -5.29
N LEU A 279 21.87 -10.25 -4.63
CA LEU A 279 21.73 -8.79 -4.70
C LEU A 279 22.94 -8.09 -4.09
N ILE A 280 23.36 -8.50 -2.88
CA ILE A 280 24.53 -7.92 -2.17
C ILE A 280 25.81 -8.11 -2.99
N LYS A 281 26.04 -9.32 -3.53
CA LYS A 281 27.21 -9.61 -4.38
C LYS A 281 27.29 -8.70 -5.61
N ASN A 282 26.14 -8.21 -6.07
CA ASN A 282 26.03 -7.36 -7.26
C ASN A 282 25.86 -5.86 -6.92
N GLY A 283 26.14 -5.45 -5.67
CA GLY A 283 26.23 -4.06 -5.28
C GLY A 283 24.96 -3.43 -4.71
N VAL A 284 23.88 -4.20 -4.55
CA VAL A 284 22.66 -3.74 -3.89
C VAL A 284 22.84 -3.84 -2.38
N LYS A 285 22.57 -2.77 -1.63
CA LYS A 285 22.61 -2.74 -0.17
C LYS A 285 21.27 -3.14 0.41
N ILE A 286 21.26 -4.07 1.36
CA ILE A 286 20.05 -4.57 2.01
C ILE A 286 20.14 -4.27 3.50
N TYR A 287 19.07 -3.71 4.03
CA TYR A 287 18.92 -3.34 5.43
C TYR A 287 17.79 -4.13 6.07
N THR A 288 17.95 -4.54 7.31
CA THR A 288 16.89 -5.10 8.16
C THR A 288 16.49 -4.08 9.21
N TYR A 289 15.21 -3.69 9.24
CA TYR A 289 14.67 -2.69 10.17
C TYR A 289 14.68 -3.22 11.60
N THR A 290 15.63 -2.77 12.41
CA THR A 290 15.88 -3.35 13.74
C THR A 290 14.77 -3.10 14.76
N PRO A 291 14.03 -1.95 14.75
CA PRO A 291 12.96 -1.74 15.71
C PRO A 291 11.78 -2.69 15.59
N GLY A 292 11.58 -3.32 14.42
CA GLY A 292 10.44 -4.22 14.25
C GLY A 292 10.10 -4.62 12.82
N PHE A 293 8.82 -4.48 12.48
CA PHE A 293 8.27 -4.86 11.20
C PHE A 293 8.01 -3.65 10.31
N ILE A 294 8.68 -3.59 9.16
CA ILE A 294 8.39 -2.58 8.14
C ILE A 294 7.39 -3.14 7.14
N HIS A 295 6.25 -2.47 7.01
CA HIS A 295 5.17 -2.85 6.09
C HIS A 295 4.95 -1.82 4.98
N ALA A 296 5.69 -0.71 4.98
CA ALA A 296 5.63 0.29 3.91
C ALA A 296 6.06 -0.27 2.55
N LYS A 297 5.43 0.19 1.47
CA LYS A 297 5.75 -0.11 0.09
C LYS A 297 5.99 1.20 -0.63
N CYS A 298 7.26 1.62 -0.62
CA CYS A 298 7.66 2.91 -1.18
C CYS A 298 8.93 2.75 -1.99
N PHE A 299 9.00 3.51 -3.08
CA PHE A 299 10.21 3.70 -3.86
C PHE A 299 10.47 5.20 -3.96
N VAL A 300 11.71 5.61 -3.87
CA VAL A 300 12.12 7.00 -4.14
C VAL A 300 13.45 7.03 -4.86
N SER A 301 13.58 7.90 -5.86
CA SER A 301 14.76 8.02 -6.70
C SER A 301 15.06 9.49 -7.03
N ASP A 302 16.33 9.86 -6.87
CA ASP A 302 16.97 11.05 -7.45
C ASP A 302 16.35 12.40 -7.08
N ASP A 303 15.59 12.51 -6.00
CA ASP A 303 14.78 13.69 -5.62
C ASP A 303 13.70 14.06 -6.66
N VAL A 304 13.40 13.14 -7.58
CA VAL A 304 12.56 13.40 -8.74
C VAL A 304 11.26 12.62 -8.70
N GLN A 305 11.30 11.36 -8.33
CA GLN A 305 10.14 10.49 -8.37
C GLN A 305 10.05 9.58 -7.16
N ALA A 306 8.83 9.27 -6.79
CA ALA A 306 8.53 8.29 -5.75
C ALA A 306 7.20 7.58 -6.06
N THR A 307 7.00 6.41 -5.46
CA THR A 307 5.68 5.79 -5.37
C THR A 307 5.41 5.34 -3.95
N VAL A 308 4.15 5.47 -3.53
CA VAL A 308 3.61 4.98 -2.26
C VAL A 308 2.32 4.24 -2.58
N GLY A 309 2.16 3.03 -2.08
CA GLY A 309 0.97 2.25 -2.39
C GLY A 309 0.86 0.96 -1.60
N THR A 310 0.14 0.02 -2.18
CA THR A 310 -0.18 -1.27 -1.55
C THR A 310 0.67 -2.42 -2.08
N VAL A 311 1.35 -2.23 -3.22
CA VAL A 311 2.06 -3.25 -3.99
C VAL A 311 3.33 -3.72 -3.28
N ASN A 312 3.37 -4.98 -2.83
CA ASN A 312 4.59 -5.60 -2.30
C ASN A 312 5.52 -6.05 -3.43
N MET A 313 6.79 -6.27 -3.10
CA MET A 313 7.74 -6.94 -4.01
C MET A 313 7.65 -8.47 -3.85
N ASP A 314 6.48 -9.04 -4.11
CA ASP A 314 6.24 -10.48 -4.13
C ASP A 314 5.28 -10.88 -5.26
N TYR A 315 5.31 -12.17 -5.67
CA TYR A 315 4.53 -12.67 -6.81
C TYR A 315 3.02 -12.47 -6.65
N ARG A 316 2.49 -12.60 -5.42
CA ARG A 316 1.05 -12.46 -5.19
C ARG A 316 0.60 -11.02 -5.44
N SER A 317 1.38 -10.08 -4.93
CA SER A 317 1.09 -8.66 -5.07
C SER A 317 1.25 -8.20 -6.52
N LEU A 318 2.29 -8.68 -7.21
CA LEU A 318 2.61 -8.26 -8.58
C LEU A 318 1.71 -8.89 -9.65
N CYS A 319 1.09 -10.08 -9.40
CA CYS A 319 0.38 -10.81 -10.46
C CYS A 319 -1.04 -11.27 -10.07
N LEU A 320 -1.39 -11.36 -8.78
CA LEU A 320 -2.62 -12.03 -8.34
C LEU A 320 -3.59 -11.14 -7.56
N HIS A 321 -3.15 -9.98 -7.09
CA HIS A 321 -3.97 -9.11 -6.26
C HIS A 321 -4.44 -7.87 -7.02
N PHE A 322 -5.62 -7.37 -6.63
CA PHE A 322 -5.95 -5.99 -6.90
C PHE A 322 -5.10 -5.10 -5.99
N GLU A 323 -4.36 -4.21 -6.59
CA GLU A 323 -3.43 -3.30 -5.91
C GLU A 323 -3.65 -1.87 -6.38
N CYS A 324 -3.13 -0.91 -5.64
CA CYS A 324 -3.11 0.49 -6.06
C CYS A 324 -1.90 1.23 -5.50
N GLY A 325 -1.62 2.35 -6.10
CA GLY A 325 -0.56 3.24 -5.63
C GLY A 325 -0.64 4.61 -6.27
N VAL A 326 0.32 5.44 -5.89
CA VAL A 326 0.47 6.79 -6.39
C VAL A 326 1.91 6.97 -6.84
N TRP A 327 2.12 7.17 -8.12
CA TRP A 327 3.38 7.66 -8.65
C TRP A 327 3.41 9.18 -8.58
N MET A 328 4.51 9.72 -8.09
CA MET A 328 4.73 11.15 -7.87
C MET A 328 6.00 11.61 -8.57
N TYR A 329 5.91 12.78 -9.20
CA TYR A 329 7.03 13.39 -9.89
C TYR A 329 7.21 14.83 -9.42
N ARG A 330 8.37 15.13 -8.83
CA ARG A 330 8.76 16.48 -8.33
C ARG A 330 7.75 17.11 -7.36
N THR A 331 7.00 16.30 -6.62
CA THR A 331 6.16 16.78 -5.51
C THR A 331 6.98 16.88 -4.23
N ARG A 332 6.46 17.61 -3.24
CA ARG A 332 7.06 17.68 -1.90
C ARG A 332 7.16 16.31 -1.23
N ALA A 333 6.19 15.44 -1.45
CA ALA A 333 6.19 14.09 -0.88
C ALA A 333 7.38 13.25 -1.34
N VAL A 334 7.93 13.46 -2.53
CA VAL A 334 9.16 12.76 -2.99
C VAL A 334 10.31 12.97 -2.01
N LEU A 335 10.51 14.22 -1.55
CA LEU A 335 11.56 14.54 -0.58
C LEU A 335 11.24 14.00 0.81
N GLN A 336 9.96 13.97 1.21
CA GLN A 336 9.54 13.40 2.48
C GLN A 336 9.78 11.88 2.53
N VAL A 337 9.48 11.15 1.45
CA VAL A 337 9.81 9.71 1.33
C VAL A 337 11.31 9.48 1.40
N LYS A 338 12.13 10.33 0.78
CA LYS A 338 13.60 10.26 0.89
C LYS A 338 14.08 10.46 2.32
N GLU A 339 13.59 11.50 3.00
CA GLU A 339 13.98 11.80 4.39
C GLU A 339 13.62 10.62 5.31
N ASP A 340 12.44 10.05 5.14
CA ASP A 340 12.01 8.86 5.87
C ASP A 340 12.91 7.66 5.56
N ALA A 341 13.29 7.47 4.29
CA ALA A 341 14.21 6.40 3.90
C ALA A 341 15.56 6.53 4.60
N LEU A 342 16.15 7.72 4.63
CA LEU A 342 17.44 7.95 5.27
C LEU A 342 17.38 7.73 6.79
N LYS A 343 16.31 8.17 7.46
CA LYS A 343 16.08 7.90 8.89
C LYS A 343 15.94 6.39 9.14
N THR A 344 15.15 5.70 8.31
CA THR A 344 14.92 4.26 8.43
C THR A 344 16.21 3.45 8.24
N PHE A 345 17.08 3.82 7.29
CA PHE A 345 18.39 3.16 7.15
C PHE A 345 19.29 3.38 8.38
N ALA A 346 19.24 4.56 8.99
CA ALA A 346 20.02 4.84 10.21
C ALA A 346 19.57 3.98 11.42
N GLU A 347 18.30 3.57 11.44
CA GLU A 347 17.73 2.67 12.46
C GLU A 347 17.81 1.19 12.08
N SER A 348 18.40 0.86 10.93
CA SER A 348 18.45 -0.48 10.36
C SER A 348 19.86 -1.05 10.39
N HIS A 349 19.94 -2.37 10.40
CA HIS A 349 21.19 -3.10 10.25
C HIS A 349 21.46 -3.41 8.78
N GLU A 350 22.61 -2.99 8.25
CA GLU A 350 23.07 -3.36 6.91
C GLU A 350 23.53 -4.82 6.90
N VAL A 351 22.90 -5.64 6.08
CA VAL A 351 23.20 -7.07 5.98
C VAL A 351 24.41 -7.29 5.12
N THR A 352 25.42 -8.02 5.63
CA THR A 352 26.62 -8.36 4.89
C THR A 352 26.57 -9.77 4.28
N LEU A 353 27.34 -9.99 3.23
CA LEU A 353 27.48 -11.33 2.61
C LEU A 353 28.06 -12.35 3.57
N GLU A 354 28.98 -11.91 4.45
CA GLU A 354 29.63 -12.74 5.46
C GLU A 354 28.64 -13.29 6.49
N GLU A 355 27.70 -12.44 6.96
CA GLU A 355 26.64 -12.87 7.87
C GLU A 355 25.76 -13.96 7.26
N PHE A 356 25.45 -13.83 5.96
CA PHE A 356 24.70 -14.87 5.26
C PHE A 356 25.50 -16.18 5.14
N GLN A 357 26.81 -16.09 4.87
CA GLN A 357 27.70 -17.26 4.75
C GLN A 357 27.85 -18.01 6.08
N ARG A 358 27.73 -17.32 7.22
CA ARG A 358 27.77 -17.95 8.58
C ARG A 358 26.54 -18.80 8.88
N LYS A 359 25.43 -18.66 8.10
CA LYS A 359 24.28 -19.57 8.24
C LYS A 359 24.68 -21.00 7.86
N SER A 360 24.14 -21.98 8.61
CA SER A 360 24.46 -23.39 8.35
C SER A 360 24.14 -23.78 6.89
N PHE A 361 24.90 -24.76 6.38
CA PHE A 361 24.68 -25.28 5.03
C PHE A 361 23.22 -25.75 4.82
N LEU A 362 22.65 -26.45 5.82
CA LEU A 362 21.26 -26.92 5.78
C LEU A 362 20.26 -25.78 5.60
N VAL A 363 20.42 -24.69 6.37
CA VAL A 363 19.54 -23.51 6.24
C VAL A 363 19.64 -22.89 4.84
N ARG A 364 20.86 -22.75 4.31
CA ARG A 364 21.05 -22.17 2.96
C ARG A 364 20.45 -23.05 1.87
N THR A 365 20.59 -24.37 1.98
CA THR A 365 19.99 -25.33 1.04
C THR A 365 18.47 -25.29 1.11
N PHE A 366 17.91 -25.25 2.32
CA PHE A 366 16.48 -25.10 2.55
C PHE A 366 15.93 -23.82 1.91
N MET A 367 16.61 -22.68 2.12
CA MET A 367 16.24 -21.41 1.51
C MET A 367 16.29 -21.47 -0.03
N GLY A 368 17.28 -22.18 -0.58
CA GLY A 368 17.40 -22.44 -2.03
C GLY A 368 16.24 -23.29 -2.58
N ALA A 369 15.87 -24.34 -1.86
CA ALA A 369 14.74 -25.20 -2.24
C ALA A 369 13.40 -24.48 -2.16
N LEU A 370 13.20 -23.60 -1.16
CA LEU A 370 11.99 -22.79 -1.04
C LEU A 370 11.74 -21.89 -2.27
N LYS A 371 12.78 -21.47 -2.98
CA LYS A 371 12.61 -20.66 -4.21
C LYS A 371 11.78 -21.35 -5.29
N LEU A 372 11.79 -22.67 -5.34
CA LEU A 372 10.97 -23.44 -6.28
C LEU A 372 9.47 -23.28 -6.02
N PHE A 373 9.12 -22.93 -4.79
CA PHE A 373 7.73 -22.73 -4.35
C PHE A 373 7.35 -21.24 -4.24
N ALA A 374 8.25 -20.33 -4.60
CA ALA A 374 8.01 -18.89 -4.48
C ALA A 374 6.72 -18.41 -5.18
N PRO A 375 6.31 -18.93 -6.36
CA PRO A 375 5.06 -18.54 -7.00
C PRO A 375 3.79 -19.02 -6.27
N LEU A 376 3.93 -19.95 -5.32
CA LEU A 376 2.81 -20.54 -4.58
C LEU A 376 2.61 -19.90 -3.19
N LEU A 377 3.58 -19.12 -2.72
CA LEU A 377 3.64 -18.48 -1.41
C LEU A 377 3.39 -16.97 -1.50
#